data_8851b57bc26574ed84263f79b4cf8c5a
#
_entry.id   8851b57bc26574ed84263f79b4cf8c5a
#
_cell.length_a   1.000
_cell.length_b   1.000
_cell.length_c   1.000
_cell.angle_alpha   90.00
_cell.angle_beta   90.00
_cell.angle_gamma   90.00
#
_symmetry.space_group_name_H-M   'P 1'
#
loop_
_entity.id
_entity.type
_entity.pdbx_description
1 polymer ?
#
loop_
_entity_poly.entity_id
_entity_poly.type
_entity_poly.pdbx_seq_one_letter_code
_entity_poly.pdbx_strand_id
1 'polypeptide(L)'
;MSLPASYTAPSFEPPFRVLVLVASTAGWYAATSEERGRALERMAELLRVFETRGARLVGSMDDDVFATGQPSSLPYSIYVLYDVDDLDIIVRMVHELRSSELGGLLRMEARIGRPLFLLAN
;
A
#
# COMPACT_ATOMS: atom_id res chain seq x y z
N MET A 1 21.13 -12.89 -16.62
CA MET A 1 21.86 -13.10 -15.37
C MET A 1 21.46 -14.45 -14.78
N SER A 2 22.44 -15.27 -14.46
CA SER A 2 22.15 -16.55 -13.81
C SER A 2 22.02 -16.38 -12.31
N LEU A 3 21.09 -17.13 -11.71
CA LEU A 3 20.88 -17.13 -10.26
C LEU A 3 21.98 -17.95 -9.58
N PRO A 4 22.33 -17.60 -8.33
CA PRO A 4 23.26 -18.44 -7.54
C PRO A 4 22.75 -19.87 -7.44
N ALA A 5 23.67 -20.82 -7.37
CA ALA A 5 23.32 -22.24 -7.25
C ALA A 5 22.47 -22.54 -5.99
N SER A 6 22.65 -21.73 -4.95
CA SER A 6 21.90 -21.86 -3.70
C SER A 6 20.52 -21.19 -3.74
N TYR A 7 20.20 -20.49 -4.82
CA TYR A 7 18.92 -19.79 -4.94
C TYR A 7 17.80 -20.79 -5.23
N THR A 8 16.79 -20.76 -4.37
CA THR A 8 15.55 -21.50 -4.59
C THR A 8 14.48 -20.50 -4.96
N ALA A 9 13.80 -20.74 -6.09
CA ALA A 9 12.67 -19.90 -6.47
C ALA A 9 11.64 -19.91 -5.34
N PRO A 10 11.18 -18.74 -4.90
CA PRO A 10 10.23 -18.70 -3.79
C PRO A 10 8.91 -19.32 -4.20
N SER A 11 8.32 -20.06 -3.29
CA SER A 11 6.94 -20.48 -3.44
C SER A 11 6.05 -19.27 -3.21
N PHE A 12 4.94 -19.22 -3.95
CA PHE A 12 3.97 -18.16 -3.80
C PHE A 12 2.95 -18.58 -2.73
N GLU A 13 3.44 -18.61 -1.49
CA GLU A 13 2.67 -19.12 -0.34
C GLU A 13 2.52 -18.05 0.73
N PRO A 14 1.41 -18.08 1.49
CA PRO A 14 1.23 -17.14 2.60
C PRO A 14 2.28 -17.37 3.71
N PRO A 15 2.61 -16.34 4.49
CA PRO A 15 2.05 -14.99 4.38
C PRO A 15 2.65 -14.20 3.21
N PHE A 16 1.80 -13.39 2.58
CA PHE A 16 2.25 -12.49 1.53
C PHE A 16 2.55 -11.13 2.12
N ARG A 17 3.63 -10.53 1.66
CA ARG A 17 3.97 -9.16 2.05
C ARG A 17 3.41 -8.20 1.01
N VAL A 18 2.66 -7.20 1.48
CA VAL A 18 1.92 -6.29 0.61
C VAL A 18 2.32 -4.86 0.92
N LEU A 19 2.81 -4.16 -0.11
CA LEU A 19 3.07 -2.73 -0.02
C LEU A 19 1.88 -2.00 -0.64
N VAL A 20 1.14 -1.28 0.20
CA VAL A 20 0.05 -0.40 -0.22
C VAL A 20 0.61 1.00 -0.39
N LEU A 21 0.41 1.56 -1.58
CA LEU A 21 0.88 2.89 -1.94
C LEU A 21 -0.33 3.77 -2.24
N VAL A 22 -0.33 4.98 -1.68
CA VAL A 22 -1.44 5.92 -1.87
C VAL A 22 -0.91 7.23 -2.43
N ALA A 23 -1.60 7.74 -3.43
CA ALA A 23 -1.31 9.02 -4.08
C ALA A 23 -2.54 9.91 -4.11
N SER A 24 -2.31 11.22 -4.14
CA SER A 24 -3.35 12.20 -4.38
C SER A 24 -3.68 12.26 -5.87
N THR A 25 -4.95 12.55 -6.18
CA THR A 25 -5.42 12.78 -7.55
C THR A 25 -5.63 14.28 -7.79
N ALA A 26 -5.96 14.65 -9.02
CA ALA A 26 -6.37 16.03 -9.33
C ALA A 26 -7.58 16.45 -8.47
N GLY A 27 -8.49 15.51 -8.17
CA GLY A 27 -9.64 15.77 -7.30
C GLY A 27 -9.25 16.15 -5.89
N TRP A 28 -8.17 15.60 -5.36
CA TRP A 28 -7.64 15.98 -4.04
C TRP A 28 -7.25 17.46 -4.02
N TYR A 29 -6.52 17.91 -5.05
CA TYR A 29 -6.06 19.30 -5.12
C TYR A 29 -7.18 20.28 -5.37
N ALA A 30 -8.27 19.85 -6.01
CA ALA A 30 -9.46 20.65 -6.22
C ALA A 30 -10.41 20.64 -5.02
N ALA A 31 -10.23 19.74 -4.07
CA ALA A 31 -11.11 19.59 -2.91
C ALA A 31 -10.86 20.67 -1.87
N THR A 32 -11.88 20.92 -1.04
CA THR A 32 -11.76 21.80 0.12
C THR A 32 -10.95 21.10 1.24
N SER A 33 -10.44 21.90 2.18
CA SER A 33 -9.75 21.34 3.35
C SER A 33 -10.65 20.40 4.15
N GLU A 34 -11.93 20.71 4.24
CA GLU A 34 -12.92 19.90 4.92
C GLU A 34 -13.10 18.55 4.22
N GLU A 35 -13.23 18.56 2.89
CA GLU A 35 -13.34 17.34 2.10
C GLU A 35 -12.09 16.45 2.24
N ARG A 36 -10.90 17.06 2.22
CA ARG A 36 -9.65 16.35 2.43
C ARG A 36 -9.56 15.70 3.81
N GLY A 37 -9.99 16.43 4.85
CA GLY A 37 -10.03 15.92 6.22
C GLY A 37 -10.94 14.70 6.33
N ARG A 38 -12.12 14.75 5.74
CA ARG A 38 -13.04 13.60 5.71
C ARG A 38 -12.46 12.42 4.94
N ALA A 39 -11.76 12.69 3.84
CA ALA A 39 -11.12 11.64 3.05
C ALA A 39 -10.05 10.90 3.86
N LEU A 40 -9.23 11.63 4.62
CA LEU A 40 -8.20 11.01 5.46
C LEU A 40 -8.81 10.19 6.59
N GLU A 41 -9.88 10.67 7.22
CA GLU A 41 -10.61 9.91 8.23
C GLU A 41 -11.19 8.62 7.62
N ARG A 42 -11.79 8.73 6.45
CA ARG A 42 -12.37 7.58 5.75
C ARG A 42 -11.32 6.55 5.37
N MET A 43 -10.15 7.02 4.92
CA MET A 43 -9.05 6.11 4.61
C MET A 43 -8.54 5.40 5.85
N ALA A 44 -8.41 6.09 6.97
CA ALA A 44 -8.02 5.48 8.23
C ALA A 44 -9.00 4.40 8.66
N GLU A 45 -10.30 4.64 8.52
CA GLU A 45 -11.34 3.64 8.79
C GLU A 45 -11.19 2.41 7.88
N LEU A 46 -10.96 2.64 6.59
CA LEU A 46 -10.78 1.56 5.62
C LEU A 46 -9.59 0.68 5.99
N LEU A 47 -8.46 1.28 6.31
CA LEU A 47 -7.26 0.55 6.72
C LEU A 47 -7.51 -0.29 7.98
N ARG A 48 -8.22 0.26 8.97
CA ARG A 48 -8.58 -0.47 10.18
C ARG A 48 -9.50 -1.64 9.91
N VAL A 49 -10.47 -1.47 9.01
CA VAL A 49 -11.36 -2.56 8.61
C VAL A 49 -10.55 -3.72 8.03
N PHE A 50 -9.54 -3.44 7.22
CA PHE A 50 -8.70 -4.50 6.65
C PHE A 50 -7.83 -5.17 7.69
N GLU A 51 -7.37 -4.45 8.70
CA GLU A 51 -6.70 -5.07 9.84
C GLU A 51 -7.62 -6.05 10.58
N THR A 52 -8.89 -5.72 10.76
CA THR A 52 -9.86 -6.64 11.38
C THR A 52 -10.16 -7.86 10.50
N ARG A 53 -9.94 -7.76 9.18
CA ARG A 53 -10.13 -8.87 8.24
C ARG A 53 -8.90 -9.74 8.07
N GLY A 54 -7.80 -9.43 8.76
CA GLY A 54 -6.61 -10.27 8.78
C GLY A 54 -5.34 -9.64 8.20
N ALA A 55 -5.38 -8.38 7.77
CA ALA A 55 -4.18 -7.67 7.37
C ALA A 55 -3.38 -7.27 8.63
N ARG A 56 -2.17 -7.78 8.75
CA ARG A 56 -1.30 -7.49 9.89
C ARG A 56 -0.33 -6.37 9.52
N LEU A 57 -0.43 -5.24 10.24
CA LEU A 57 0.42 -4.08 9.98
C LEU A 57 1.86 -4.37 10.36
N VAL A 58 2.77 -4.22 9.40
CA VAL A 58 4.21 -4.30 9.62
C VAL A 58 4.79 -2.91 9.85
N GLY A 59 4.34 -1.92 9.10
CA GLY A 59 4.77 -0.54 9.26
C GLY A 59 4.08 0.37 8.27
N SER A 60 4.21 1.67 8.51
CA SER A 60 3.64 2.68 7.63
C SER A 60 4.47 3.95 7.69
N MET A 61 4.39 4.76 6.65
CA MET A 61 5.02 6.08 6.63
C MET A 61 4.36 6.97 5.58
N ASP A 62 4.50 8.27 5.77
CA ASP A 62 4.41 9.24 4.68
C ASP A 62 5.82 9.72 4.34
N ASP A 63 6.00 10.32 3.16
CA ASP A 63 7.31 10.75 2.69
C ASP A 63 7.48 12.28 2.72
N ASP A 64 6.75 12.95 3.59
CA ASP A 64 6.73 14.42 3.65
C ASP A 64 7.96 15.05 4.34
N VAL A 65 8.87 14.25 4.86
CA VAL A 65 10.00 14.78 5.62
C VAL A 65 11.17 15.11 4.72
N PHE A 66 11.66 14.16 3.94
CA PHE A 66 12.88 14.35 3.16
C PHE A 66 13.04 13.22 2.15
N ALA A 67 13.58 13.56 0.98
CA ALA A 67 13.91 12.56 -0.03
C ALA A 67 15.36 12.73 -0.47
N THR A 68 16.07 11.64 -0.67
CA THR A 68 17.44 11.61 -1.16
C THR A 68 17.63 10.46 -2.13
N GLY A 69 18.69 10.52 -2.90
CA GLY A 69 18.97 9.52 -3.93
C GLY A 69 18.53 10.02 -5.31
N GLN A 70 18.33 9.09 -6.22
CA GLN A 70 17.89 9.41 -7.57
C GLN A 70 16.37 9.58 -7.57
N PRO A 71 15.85 10.78 -7.91
CA PRO A 71 14.42 10.99 -7.90
C PRO A 71 13.71 10.13 -8.94
N SER A 72 12.52 9.66 -8.59
CA SER A 72 11.63 8.96 -9.50
C SER A 72 10.35 9.77 -9.68
N SER A 73 9.64 9.49 -10.74
CA SER A 73 8.36 10.14 -11.03
C SER A 73 7.18 9.47 -10.32
N LEU A 74 7.42 8.58 -9.36
CA LEU A 74 6.36 7.90 -8.64
C LEU A 74 5.58 8.90 -7.78
N PRO A 75 4.26 9.03 -7.98
CA PRO A 75 3.47 10.08 -7.33
C PRO A 75 2.98 9.71 -5.93
N TYR A 76 3.45 8.62 -5.35
CA TYR A 76 2.97 8.12 -4.07
C TYR A 76 3.60 8.87 -2.91
N SER A 77 2.84 9.07 -1.85
CA SER A 77 3.28 9.78 -0.65
C SER A 77 2.98 9.03 0.65
N ILE A 78 2.11 8.05 0.61
CA ILE A 78 1.73 7.23 1.76
C ILE A 78 2.04 5.77 1.44
N TYR A 79 2.64 5.09 2.40
CA TYR A 79 3.09 3.71 2.27
C TYR A 79 2.65 2.91 3.48
N VAL A 80 1.97 1.78 3.27
CA VAL A 80 1.56 0.89 4.34
C VAL A 80 2.01 -0.52 3.98
N LEU A 81 2.73 -1.15 4.88
CA LEU A 81 3.24 -2.51 4.68
C LEU A 81 2.44 -3.46 5.57
N TYR A 82 1.81 -4.44 4.92
CA TYR A 82 1.03 -5.49 5.58
C TYR A 82 1.60 -6.87 5.30
N ASP A 83 1.34 -7.80 6.21
CA ASP A 83 1.38 -9.23 5.93
C ASP A 83 -0.05 -9.77 5.91
N VAL A 84 -0.39 -10.54 4.88
CA VAL A 84 -1.73 -11.13 4.71
C VAL A 84 -1.59 -12.60 4.32
N ASP A 85 -2.55 -13.40 4.74
CA ASP A 85 -2.62 -14.81 4.34
C ASP A 85 -3.55 -15.02 3.14
N ASP A 86 -4.49 -14.10 2.92
CA ASP A 86 -5.48 -14.17 1.86
C ASP A 86 -5.41 -12.91 0.98
N LEU A 87 -5.07 -13.09 -0.28
CA LEU A 87 -4.96 -11.97 -1.24
C LEU A 87 -6.30 -11.30 -1.53
N ASP A 88 -7.43 -11.98 -1.32
CA ASP A 88 -8.74 -11.37 -1.50
C ASP A 88 -8.95 -10.16 -0.61
N ILE A 89 -8.33 -10.13 0.56
CA ILE A 89 -8.39 -8.97 1.48
C ILE A 89 -7.88 -7.73 0.74
N ILE A 90 -6.76 -7.87 0.04
CA ILE A 90 -6.12 -6.75 -0.66
C ILE A 90 -6.91 -6.32 -1.89
N VAL A 91 -7.41 -7.28 -2.66
CA VAL A 91 -8.24 -6.98 -3.83
C VAL A 91 -9.48 -6.21 -3.41
N ARG A 92 -10.12 -6.61 -2.32
CA ARG A 92 -11.29 -5.91 -1.77
C ARG A 92 -10.94 -4.51 -1.29
N MET A 93 -9.80 -4.33 -0.63
CA MET A 93 -9.33 -3.03 -0.17
C MET A 93 -9.23 -2.04 -1.32
N VAL A 94 -8.53 -2.42 -2.37
CA VAL A 94 -8.34 -1.57 -3.55
C VAL A 94 -9.68 -1.27 -4.21
N HIS A 95 -10.54 -2.28 -4.33
CA HIS A 95 -11.87 -2.12 -4.92
C HIS A 95 -12.76 -1.19 -4.10
N GLU A 96 -12.79 -1.37 -2.78
CA GLU A 96 -13.61 -0.52 -1.90
C GLU A 96 -13.18 0.94 -1.97
N LEU A 97 -11.87 1.21 -2.03
CA LEU A 97 -11.38 2.57 -2.19
C LEU A 97 -11.84 3.16 -3.54
N ARG A 98 -11.65 2.42 -4.63
CA ARG A 98 -12.02 2.90 -5.97
C ARG A 98 -13.51 3.12 -6.14
N SER A 99 -14.35 2.29 -5.49
CA SER A 99 -15.80 2.34 -5.59
C SER A 99 -16.43 3.38 -4.66
N SER A 100 -15.68 3.88 -3.70
CA SER A 100 -16.15 4.89 -2.74
C SER A 100 -15.86 6.30 -3.24
N GLU A 101 -16.32 7.29 -2.49
CA GLU A 101 -15.99 8.68 -2.71
C GLU A 101 -14.48 8.96 -2.68
N LEU A 102 -13.70 8.10 -2.01
CA LEU A 102 -12.24 8.21 -1.97
C LEU A 102 -11.61 8.05 -3.35
N GLY A 103 -12.21 7.28 -4.25
CA GLY A 103 -11.66 7.03 -5.58
C GLY A 103 -11.52 8.29 -6.44
N GLY A 104 -12.24 9.36 -6.12
CA GLY A 104 -12.09 10.65 -6.78
C GLY A 104 -10.98 11.52 -6.19
N LEU A 105 -10.52 11.22 -4.98
CA LEU A 105 -9.56 12.03 -4.23
C LEU A 105 -8.20 11.35 -4.10
N LEU A 106 -8.19 10.03 -3.98
CA LEU A 106 -6.99 9.24 -3.72
C LEU A 106 -6.91 8.08 -4.71
N ARG A 107 -5.68 7.69 -5.00
CA ARG A 107 -5.40 6.51 -5.81
C ARG A 107 -4.57 5.55 -4.98
N MET A 108 -4.98 4.29 -4.97
CA MET A 108 -4.30 3.23 -4.22
C MET A 108 -3.77 2.18 -5.17
N GLU A 109 -2.55 1.72 -4.91
CA GLU A 109 -1.94 0.59 -5.58
C GLU A 109 -1.43 -0.38 -4.52
N ALA A 110 -1.54 -1.66 -4.77
CA ALA A 110 -0.97 -2.67 -3.91
C ALA A 110 0.03 -3.52 -4.70
N ARG A 111 1.22 -3.69 -4.15
CA ARG A 111 2.25 -4.56 -4.70
C ARG A 111 2.46 -5.71 -3.75
N ILE A 112 2.37 -6.91 -4.29
CA ILE A 112 2.42 -8.13 -3.50
C ILE A 112 3.74 -8.83 -3.78
N GLY A 113 4.43 -9.17 -2.72
CA GLY A 113 5.73 -9.82 -2.82
C GLY A 113 5.97 -10.75 -1.64
N ARG A 114 7.23 -10.91 -1.32
CA ARG A 114 7.73 -11.75 -0.25
C ARG A 114 8.85 -11.02 0.48
N PRO A 115 9.20 -11.46 1.68
CA PRO A 115 10.40 -10.92 2.33
C PRO A 115 11.60 -10.99 1.40
N LEU A 116 12.41 -9.94 1.39
CA LEU A 116 13.57 -9.88 0.52
C LEU A 116 14.60 -10.93 0.95
N PHE A 117 14.88 -11.87 0.07
CA PHE A 117 15.77 -13.00 0.38
C PHE A 117 17.18 -12.57 0.78
N LEU A 118 17.63 -11.40 0.28
CA LEU A 118 18.96 -10.86 0.61
C LEU A 118 19.11 -10.51 2.08
N LEU A 119 18.00 -10.20 2.77
CA LEU A 119 18.01 -9.80 4.18
C LEU A 119 17.64 -10.94 5.12
N ALA A 120 17.30 -12.11 4.59
CA ALA A 120 17.01 -13.32 5.34
C ALA A 120 15.97 -13.13 6.47
N ASN A 121 14.94 -12.33 6.23
CA ASN A 121 13.92 -12.06 7.25
C ASN A 121 12.61 -12.79 7.02
#